data_2539a23d37b3897174bb215cfaeec694
#
_entry.id   2539a23d37b3897174bb215cfaeec694
#
_cell.length_a   1.000
_cell.length_b   1.000
_cell.length_c   1.000
_cell.angle_alpha   90.00
_cell.angle_beta   90.00
_cell.angle_gamma   90.00
#
_symmetry.space_group_name_H-M   'P 1'
#
loop_
_entity.id
_entity.type
_entity.pdbx_description
1 polymer ?
#
loop_
_entity_poly.entity_id
_entity_poly.type
_entity_poly.pdbx_seq_one_letter_code
_entity_poly.pdbx_strand_id
1 'polypeptide(L)'
;MNLINVENVTKSYTERKLFEDASFSLQEGEKVGVIGINGTGKTTLLKMIMGMEEPEEGNITIANHVVMRYLPQHPEFAADKSSLECVLQGNVTEENRWSIESEAKTMMIRLGIQDFTQPAGQLSGGQRKRLALISALLSPADILLLDEPTNHLDNDMADWLEDYLKKWKGAFLMVTHDRYFLDSVCNRIIEIDKGKIYSYQTNYSGFLELKTERQDMEASSERKRQSILHVELQWIRRGARARSTKQKAHIQRYEELRDRQAPTQDSQVELSSISTRMGKTTVELQHICKSYGERTLIDDFSYIFLKGDRVGFIGPNGCGKSTLMKMIAGLIPPDSGTITIGQTVKMGYYAQEIASEKSADEKEIDLSYMDPDQRVIDYVKERAEYIQTVDGPVSASVMLDRFLFPPEKQYSLIGKLSGGEKKRLNLLRVLATSPNFILLDEPTNNLDIATLTILEDYLDRYEGIVVTVSHDRYFLDRTMKRIFAFEEDGKLRQYEGGYTDYSLKKLAEREEKAAEEAAQTRKTGNGNGAKPDPQTGQKGQRTRGPQKLKFTYQEQKDYETIEADIAALEEKIGKLDEEMAAVSTDFVKLNQLTVEKEETEKLLEEKMDRWMYLEELAARIAEQ
;
A
#
# COMPACT_ATOMS: atom_id res chain seq x y z
N MET A 1 7.68 -7.16 27.47
CA MET A 1 6.73 -8.14 28.10
C MET A 1 5.91 -8.76 26.98
N ASN A 2 5.55 -10.08 27.08
CA ASN A 2 4.67 -10.69 26.09
C ASN A 2 3.22 -10.32 26.44
N LEU A 3 2.52 -9.66 25.51
CA LEU A 3 1.15 -9.19 25.73
C LEU A 3 0.09 -10.17 25.20
N ILE A 4 0.36 -10.76 24.04
CA ILE A 4 -0.50 -11.77 23.41
C ILE A 4 0.37 -12.94 22.98
N ASN A 5 -0.10 -14.15 23.23
CA ASN A 5 0.50 -15.38 22.74
C ASN A 5 -0.57 -16.25 22.08
N VAL A 6 -0.38 -16.54 20.80
CA VAL A 6 -1.22 -17.40 19.96
C VAL A 6 -0.43 -18.67 19.72
N GLU A 7 -0.96 -19.83 20.13
CA GLU A 7 -0.29 -21.12 20.07
C GLU A 7 -1.15 -22.13 19.30
N ASN A 8 -0.60 -22.65 18.21
CA ASN A 8 -1.12 -23.76 17.42
C ASN A 8 -2.61 -23.62 17.06
N VAL A 9 -3.00 -22.39 16.69
CA VAL A 9 -4.38 -22.08 16.38
C VAL A 9 -4.77 -22.64 15.02
N THR A 10 -5.86 -23.42 15.01
CA THR A 10 -6.51 -23.92 13.81
C THR A 10 -7.93 -23.36 13.73
N LYS A 11 -8.32 -22.89 12.55
CA LYS A 11 -9.66 -22.38 12.26
C LYS A 11 -10.04 -22.66 10.82
N SER A 12 -11.25 -23.16 10.61
CA SER A 12 -11.81 -23.39 9.28
C SER A 12 -13.22 -22.81 9.18
N TYR A 13 -13.63 -22.42 7.98
CA TYR A 13 -15.00 -22.13 7.64
C TYR A 13 -15.44 -23.06 6.51
N THR A 14 -16.40 -23.92 6.79
CA THR A 14 -16.87 -24.96 5.86
C THR A 14 -15.73 -25.88 5.40
N GLU A 15 -15.32 -25.82 4.14
CA GLU A 15 -14.25 -26.66 3.56
C GLU A 15 -12.90 -25.93 3.51
N ARG A 16 -12.86 -24.62 3.84
CA ARG A 16 -11.65 -23.80 3.72
C ARG A 16 -10.98 -23.63 5.07
N LYS A 17 -9.75 -24.15 5.21
CA LYS A 17 -8.88 -23.89 6.35
C LYS A 17 -8.34 -22.46 6.23
N LEU A 18 -8.56 -21.65 7.26
CA LEU A 18 -7.99 -20.29 7.36
C LEU A 18 -6.65 -20.31 8.08
N PHE A 19 -6.55 -21.10 9.15
CA PHE A 19 -5.33 -21.29 9.93
C PHE A 19 -5.11 -22.78 10.17
N GLU A 20 -3.85 -23.20 10.09
CA GLU A 20 -3.40 -24.55 10.37
C GLU A 20 -2.12 -24.45 11.21
N ASP A 21 -2.25 -24.79 12.50
CA ASP A 21 -1.14 -24.76 13.46
C ASP A 21 -0.42 -23.39 13.52
N ALA A 22 -1.20 -22.30 13.47
CA ALA A 22 -0.69 -20.94 13.40
C ALA A 22 -0.26 -20.45 14.78
N SER A 23 0.97 -19.94 14.88
CA SER A 23 1.53 -19.46 16.15
C SER A 23 2.28 -18.15 15.96
N PHE A 24 2.03 -17.18 16.85
CA PHE A 24 2.81 -15.95 16.95
C PHE A 24 2.62 -15.30 18.32
N SER A 25 3.48 -14.35 18.66
CA SER A 25 3.35 -13.55 19.89
C SER A 25 3.43 -12.06 19.57
N LEU A 26 2.80 -11.22 20.41
CA LEU A 26 2.91 -9.77 20.38
C LEU A 26 3.56 -9.28 21.67
N GLN A 27 4.64 -8.52 21.54
CA GLN A 27 5.36 -7.96 22.67
C GLN A 27 4.99 -6.48 22.88
N GLU A 28 5.30 -5.98 24.07
CA GLU A 28 5.09 -4.58 24.44
C GLU A 28 5.89 -3.66 23.50
N GLY A 29 5.22 -2.62 22.99
CA GLY A 29 5.81 -1.64 22.06
C GLY A 29 6.03 -2.16 20.62
N GLU A 30 5.68 -3.42 20.30
CA GLU A 30 5.74 -3.90 18.93
C GLU A 30 4.65 -3.27 18.06
N LYS A 31 5.04 -2.88 16.85
CA LYS A 31 4.18 -2.29 15.84
C LYS A 31 4.07 -3.25 14.66
N VAL A 32 3.02 -4.09 14.69
CA VAL A 32 2.90 -5.23 13.80
C VAL A 32 1.91 -4.97 12.69
N GLY A 33 2.35 -5.09 11.43
CA GLY A 33 1.49 -5.11 10.26
C GLY A 33 1.11 -6.53 9.86
N VAL A 34 -0.19 -6.80 9.63
CA VAL A 34 -0.69 -8.09 9.15
C VAL A 34 -1.08 -7.99 7.69
N ILE A 35 -0.46 -8.80 6.86
CA ILE A 35 -0.70 -8.85 5.42
C ILE A 35 -1.13 -10.24 4.97
N GLY A 36 -1.73 -10.33 3.80
CA GLY A 36 -2.20 -11.58 3.19
C GLY A 36 -3.29 -11.32 2.16
N ILE A 37 -3.55 -12.30 1.31
CA ILE A 37 -4.59 -12.24 0.28
C ILE A 37 -5.97 -12.07 0.93
N ASN A 38 -6.92 -11.46 0.22
CA ASN A 38 -8.29 -11.33 0.71
C ASN A 38 -8.94 -12.70 0.98
N GLY A 39 -9.57 -12.81 2.15
CA GLY A 39 -10.18 -14.06 2.61
C GLY A 39 -9.21 -15.07 3.25
N THR A 40 -7.98 -14.70 3.59
CA THR A 40 -7.05 -15.57 4.34
C THR A 40 -7.27 -15.57 5.86
N GLY A 41 -8.23 -14.77 6.36
CA GLY A 41 -8.58 -14.77 7.78
C GLY A 41 -7.98 -13.63 8.59
N LYS A 42 -7.47 -12.56 7.99
CA LYS A 42 -6.90 -11.40 8.72
C LYS A 42 -7.85 -10.83 9.77
N THR A 43 -9.06 -10.48 9.37
CA THR A 43 -10.12 -10.00 10.29
C THR A 43 -10.52 -11.06 11.31
N THR A 44 -10.58 -12.35 10.92
CA THR A 44 -10.87 -13.46 11.83
C THR A 44 -9.81 -13.59 12.92
N LEU A 45 -8.52 -13.38 12.57
CA LEU A 45 -7.43 -13.37 13.55
C LEU A 45 -7.64 -12.27 14.61
N LEU A 46 -7.96 -11.04 14.17
CA LEU A 46 -8.25 -9.94 15.11
C LEU A 46 -9.45 -10.24 16.01
N LYS A 47 -10.52 -10.82 15.44
CA LYS A 47 -11.70 -11.22 16.22
C LYS A 47 -11.42 -12.33 17.22
N MET A 48 -10.58 -13.31 16.86
CA MET A 48 -10.17 -14.37 17.79
C MET A 48 -9.34 -13.79 18.94
N ILE A 49 -8.44 -12.86 18.69
CA ILE A 49 -7.67 -12.17 19.73
C ILE A 49 -8.59 -11.37 20.65
N MET A 50 -9.65 -10.75 20.11
CA MET A 50 -10.66 -10.04 20.92
C MET A 50 -11.61 -10.98 21.68
N GLY A 51 -11.52 -12.30 21.46
CA GLY A 51 -12.46 -13.27 22.05
C GLY A 51 -13.87 -13.20 21.47
N MET A 52 -14.05 -12.57 20.31
CA MET A 52 -15.33 -12.51 19.58
C MET A 52 -15.58 -13.80 18.79
N GLU A 53 -14.55 -14.52 18.45
CA GLU A 53 -14.58 -15.83 17.79
C GLU A 53 -13.63 -16.79 18.52
N GLU A 54 -14.02 -18.04 18.64
CA GLU A 54 -13.19 -19.08 19.27
C GLU A 54 -12.41 -19.86 18.20
N PRO A 55 -11.12 -20.20 18.43
CA PRO A 55 -10.40 -21.14 17.59
C PRO A 55 -10.99 -22.54 17.71
N GLU A 56 -10.83 -23.40 16.70
CA GLU A 56 -11.24 -24.80 16.75
C GLU A 56 -10.22 -25.64 17.56
N GLU A 57 -8.94 -25.34 17.38
CA GLU A 57 -7.83 -25.92 18.13
C GLU A 57 -6.82 -24.83 18.49
N GLY A 58 -5.98 -25.10 19.49
CA GLY A 58 -4.97 -24.16 19.97
C GLY A 58 -5.49 -23.24 21.06
N ASN A 59 -4.65 -22.28 21.46
CA ASN A 59 -4.96 -21.38 22.56
C ASN A 59 -4.48 -19.95 22.28
N ILE A 60 -5.24 -18.95 22.76
CA ILE A 60 -4.87 -17.55 22.73
C ILE A 60 -4.81 -17.04 24.16
N THR A 61 -3.62 -16.65 24.60
CA THR A 61 -3.36 -16.15 25.95
C THR A 61 -3.05 -14.67 25.90
N ILE A 62 -3.76 -13.89 26.70
CA ILE A 62 -3.57 -12.44 26.83
C ILE A 62 -3.05 -12.17 28.24
N ALA A 63 -2.06 -11.29 28.38
CA ALA A 63 -1.50 -10.91 29.66
C ALA A 63 -2.57 -10.25 30.57
N ASN A 64 -2.48 -10.46 31.87
CA ASN A 64 -3.43 -9.89 32.83
C ASN A 64 -3.36 -8.37 32.83
N HIS A 65 -4.52 -7.73 33.00
CA HIS A 65 -4.69 -6.26 33.10
C HIS A 65 -4.37 -5.47 31.83
N VAL A 66 -4.23 -6.12 30.67
CA VAL A 66 -4.02 -5.46 29.38
C VAL A 66 -5.33 -4.89 28.85
N VAL A 67 -5.33 -3.61 28.54
CA VAL A 67 -6.47 -2.94 27.91
C VAL A 67 -6.31 -2.98 26.40
N MET A 68 -7.24 -3.66 25.72
CA MET A 68 -7.28 -3.76 24.26
C MET A 68 -8.39 -2.89 23.68
N ARG A 69 -8.12 -2.25 22.53
CA ARG A 69 -9.12 -1.52 21.74
C ARG A 69 -9.12 -2.08 20.32
N TYR A 70 -10.32 -2.23 19.78
CA TYR A 70 -10.52 -2.81 18.45
C TYR A 70 -11.26 -1.85 17.52
N LEU A 71 -10.69 -1.62 16.35
CA LEU A 71 -11.35 -0.97 15.22
C LEU A 71 -11.82 -2.03 14.24
N PRO A 72 -13.12 -2.31 14.13
CA PRO A 72 -13.65 -3.27 13.17
C PRO A 72 -13.68 -2.71 11.74
N GLN A 73 -13.67 -3.61 10.76
CA GLN A 73 -13.80 -3.24 9.34
C GLN A 73 -15.14 -2.54 9.05
N HIS A 74 -16.23 -3.00 9.66
CA HIS A 74 -17.59 -2.43 9.55
C HIS A 74 -18.10 -2.07 10.95
N PRO A 75 -17.91 -0.82 11.41
CA PRO A 75 -18.39 -0.39 12.71
C PRO A 75 -19.90 -0.15 12.70
N GLU A 76 -20.55 -0.59 13.77
CA GLU A 76 -21.97 -0.35 14.03
C GLU A 76 -22.14 0.59 15.21
N PHE A 77 -23.01 1.59 15.05
CA PHE A 77 -23.39 2.54 16.08
C PHE A 77 -24.91 2.59 16.21
N ALA A 78 -25.40 2.94 17.39
CA ALA A 78 -26.82 3.20 17.58
C ALA A 78 -27.23 4.41 16.73
N ALA A 79 -28.21 4.21 15.86
CA ALA A 79 -28.58 5.17 14.80
C ALA A 79 -29.10 6.52 15.35
N ASP A 80 -29.64 6.52 16.57
CA ASP A 80 -30.25 7.65 17.29
C ASP A 80 -29.24 8.51 18.05
N LYS A 81 -28.03 7.98 18.33
CA LYS A 81 -27.02 8.72 19.09
C LYS A 81 -26.27 9.73 18.23
N SER A 82 -25.87 10.84 18.84
CA SER A 82 -25.02 11.82 18.19
C SER A 82 -23.60 11.27 17.94
N SER A 83 -22.91 11.83 16.95
CA SER A 83 -21.53 11.47 16.64
C SER A 83 -20.61 11.58 17.85
N LEU A 84 -20.75 12.63 18.66
CA LEU A 84 -19.95 12.83 19.86
C LEU A 84 -20.27 11.78 20.94
N GLU A 85 -21.55 11.50 21.19
CA GLU A 85 -21.96 10.47 22.15
C GLU A 85 -21.43 9.09 21.79
N CYS A 86 -21.43 8.75 20.49
CA CYS A 86 -20.87 7.49 20.00
C CYS A 86 -19.36 7.36 20.31
N VAL A 87 -18.60 8.45 20.17
CA VAL A 87 -17.17 8.47 20.47
C VAL A 87 -16.89 8.40 21.98
N LEU A 88 -17.69 9.10 22.78
CA LEU A 88 -17.51 9.13 24.23
C LEU A 88 -17.98 7.84 24.92
N GLN A 89 -18.86 7.09 24.29
CA GLN A 89 -19.41 5.87 24.87
C GLN A 89 -18.32 4.82 25.15
N GLY A 90 -18.15 4.46 26.43
CA GLY A 90 -17.15 3.49 26.87
C GLY A 90 -15.71 4.02 26.95
N ASN A 91 -15.51 5.31 26.67
CA ASN A 91 -14.20 5.95 26.70
C ASN A 91 -14.02 6.92 27.88
N VAL A 92 -15.14 7.32 28.55
CA VAL A 92 -15.11 8.21 29.70
C VAL A 92 -14.69 7.43 30.94
N THR A 93 -13.61 7.90 31.58
CA THR A 93 -13.14 7.43 32.90
C THR A 93 -13.18 8.57 33.91
N GLU A 94 -13.02 8.28 35.20
CA GLU A 94 -12.98 9.33 36.22
C GLU A 94 -11.79 10.30 36.01
N GLU A 95 -10.69 9.81 35.47
CA GLU A 95 -9.46 10.58 35.26
C GLU A 95 -9.55 11.52 34.04
N ASN A 96 -10.22 11.10 32.96
CA ASN A 96 -10.26 11.83 31.68
C ASN A 96 -11.55 12.64 31.47
N ARG A 97 -12.49 12.59 32.41
CA ARG A 97 -13.84 13.17 32.29
C ARG A 97 -13.87 14.64 31.83
N TRP A 98 -12.86 15.43 32.22
CA TRP A 98 -12.79 16.85 31.90
C TRP A 98 -12.09 17.19 30.60
N SER A 99 -11.20 16.31 30.10
CA SER A 99 -10.41 16.55 28.88
C SER A 99 -10.94 15.80 27.65
N ILE A 100 -11.57 14.65 27.87
CA ILE A 100 -11.92 13.69 26.80
C ILE A 100 -12.85 14.28 25.74
N GLU A 101 -13.79 15.14 26.12
CA GLU A 101 -14.71 15.77 25.16
C GLU A 101 -13.96 16.74 24.22
N SER A 102 -13.01 17.50 24.75
CA SER A 102 -12.17 18.41 23.95
C SER A 102 -11.24 17.66 23.02
N GLU A 103 -10.65 16.57 23.50
CA GLU A 103 -9.80 15.69 22.71
C GLU A 103 -10.59 15.02 21.60
N ALA A 104 -11.79 14.48 21.92
CA ALA A 104 -12.69 13.89 20.94
C ALA A 104 -13.04 14.87 19.82
N LYS A 105 -13.47 16.09 20.17
CA LYS A 105 -13.79 17.15 19.19
C LYS A 105 -12.58 17.52 18.33
N THR A 106 -11.40 17.59 18.91
CA THR A 106 -10.17 17.88 18.17
C THR A 106 -9.85 16.78 17.16
N MET A 107 -9.96 15.51 17.56
CA MET A 107 -9.77 14.38 16.64
C MET A 107 -10.86 14.33 15.56
N MET A 108 -12.14 14.62 15.93
CA MET A 108 -13.24 14.67 14.98
C MET A 108 -13.01 15.71 13.88
N ILE A 109 -12.58 16.92 14.25
CA ILE A 109 -12.24 17.99 13.30
C ILE A 109 -11.10 17.54 12.38
N ARG A 110 -10.03 16.96 12.94
CA ARG A 110 -8.89 16.47 12.18
C ARG A 110 -9.26 15.38 11.17
N LEU A 111 -10.21 14.51 11.52
CA LEU A 111 -10.73 13.47 10.66
C LEU A 111 -11.98 13.88 9.87
N GLY A 112 -12.22 15.20 9.73
CA GLY A 112 -13.24 15.77 8.83
C GLY A 112 -14.68 15.54 9.26
N ILE A 113 -14.94 15.40 10.58
CA ILE A 113 -16.27 15.37 11.18
C ILE A 113 -16.49 16.70 11.88
N GLN A 114 -17.24 17.61 11.24
CA GLN A 114 -17.46 18.97 11.75
C GLN A 114 -18.75 19.08 12.59
N ASP A 115 -19.77 18.31 12.26
CA ASP A 115 -21.03 18.27 13.02
C ASP A 115 -21.00 17.16 14.07
N PHE A 116 -20.82 17.56 15.33
CA PHE A 116 -20.75 16.65 16.48
C PHE A 116 -22.13 16.16 16.92
N THR A 117 -23.20 16.82 16.47
CA THR A 117 -24.58 16.53 16.88
C THR A 117 -25.31 15.64 15.87
N GLN A 118 -24.73 15.42 14.69
CA GLN A 118 -25.31 14.59 13.65
C GLN A 118 -25.53 13.15 14.14
N PRO A 119 -26.74 12.57 13.99
CA PRO A 119 -27.02 11.19 14.36
C PRO A 119 -26.18 10.21 13.57
N ALA A 120 -25.68 9.16 14.23
CA ALA A 120 -24.79 8.16 13.62
C ALA A 120 -25.46 7.42 12.44
N GLY A 121 -26.80 7.28 12.44
CA GLY A 121 -27.55 6.69 11.35
C GLY A 121 -27.49 7.48 10.04
N GLN A 122 -27.25 8.79 10.09
CA GLN A 122 -27.15 9.66 8.91
C GLN A 122 -25.73 9.78 8.36
N LEU A 123 -24.74 9.22 9.05
CA LEU A 123 -23.34 9.23 8.63
C LEU A 123 -23.12 8.28 7.45
N SER A 124 -22.27 8.68 6.50
CA SER A 124 -21.75 7.77 5.47
C SER A 124 -20.91 6.63 6.07
N GLY A 125 -20.73 5.54 5.33
CA GLY A 125 -19.87 4.43 5.77
C GLY A 125 -18.45 4.88 6.13
N GLY A 126 -17.85 5.77 5.34
CA GLY A 126 -16.54 6.35 5.62
C GLY A 126 -16.52 7.23 6.87
N GLN A 127 -17.56 8.04 7.11
CA GLN A 127 -17.68 8.83 8.34
C GLN A 127 -17.84 7.95 9.57
N ARG A 128 -18.65 6.87 9.49
CA ARG A 128 -18.80 5.91 10.59
C ARG A 128 -17.48 5.23 10.91
N LYS A 129 -16.69 4.87 9.89
CA LYS A 129 -15.37 4.25 10.12
C LYS A 129 -14.39 5.22 10.80
N ARG A 130 -14.36 6.49 10.37
CA ARG A 130 -13.56 7.53 11.03
C ARG A 130 -13.98 7.77 12.48
N LEU A 131 -15.28 7.74 12.73
CA LEU A 131 -15.81 7.85 14.09
C LEU A 131 -15.37 6.69 14.99
N ALA A 132 -15.38 5.45 14.47
CA ALA A 132 -14.87 4.28 15.19
C ALA A 132 -13.36 4.35 15.44
N LEU A 133 -12.59 4.85 14.46
CA LEU A 133 -11.16 5.08 14.63
C LEU A 133 -10.90 6.06 15.78
N ILE A 134 -11.60 7.20 15.82
CA ILE A 134 -11.49 8.15 16.92
C ILE A 134 -11.82 7.49 18.26
N SER A 135 -12.90 6.72 18.32
CA SER A 135 -13.30 6.00 19.52
C SER A 135 -12.22 5.00 19.99
N ALA A 136 -11.54 4.32 19.08
CA ALA A 136 -10.46 3.38 19.40
C ALA A 136 -9.18 4.10 19.89
N LEU A 137 -8.88 5.29 19.35
CA LEU A 137 -7.66 6.05 19.67
C LEU A 137 -7.81 6.94 20.91
N LEU A 138 -9.05 7.32 21.28
CA LEU A 138 -9.31 8.30 22.34
C LEU A 138 -9.01 7.75 23.75
N SER A 139 -9.19 6.46 23.96
CA SER A 139 -8.96 5.84 25.28
C SER A 139 -7.55 5.30 25.39
N PRO A 140 -6.95 5.40 26.58
CA PRO A 140 -5.69 4.71 26.84
C PRO A 140 -5.86 3.21 26.60
N ALA A 141 -4.96 2.63 25.85
CA ALA A 141 -4.91 1.21 25.58
C ALA A 141 -3.45 0.73 25.55
N ASP A 142 -3.23 -0.50 25.97
CA ASP A 142 -1.93 -1.15 25.86
C ASP A 142 -1.74 -1.75 24.47
N ILE A 143 -2.87 -2.21 23.87
CA ILE A 143 -2.89 -2.83 22.54
C ILE A 143 -4.01 -2.21 21.70
N LEU A 144 -3.66 -1.79 20.48
CA LEU A 144 -4.62 -1.41 19.45
C LEU A 144 -4.70 -2.52 18.39
N LEU A 145 -5.91 -3.00 18.12
CA LEU A 145 -6.22 -3.91 17.03
C LEU A 145 -6.96 -3.11 15.95
N LEU A 146 -6.30 -2.91 14.81
CA LEU A 146 -6.81 -2.01 13.77
C LEU A 146 -7.09 -2.79 12.48
N ASP A 147 -8.36 -2.85 12.05
CA ASP A 147 -8.76 -3.52 10.81
C ASP A 147 -9.01 -2.49 9.71
N GLU A 148 -8.05 -2.38 8.77
CA GLU A 148 -8.05 -1.45 7.64
C GLU A 148 -8.26 0.03 8.07
N PRO A 149 -7.44 0.58 8.98
CA PRO A 149 -7.65 1.94 9.51
C PRO A 149 -7.46 3.04 8.47
N THR A 150 -6.69 2.81 7.41
CA THR A 150 -6.40 3.79 6.35
C THR A 150 -7.50 3.88 5.30
N ASN A 151 -8.39 2.89 5.20
CA ASN A 151 -9.51 2.93 4.26
C ASN A 151 -10.45 4.10 4.54
N HIS A 152 -10.82 4.84 3.51
CA HIS A 152 -11.68 6.03 3.54
C HIS A 152 -11.04 7.26 4.21
N LEU A 153 -9.73 7.24 4.49
CA LEU A 153 -8.98 8.44 4.84
C LEU A 153 -8.43 9.09 3.57
N ASP A 154 -8.43 10.40 3.53
CA ASP A 154 -7.63 11.14 2.56
C ASP A 154 -6.18 11.27 3.05
N ASN A 155 -5.31 11.81 2.18
CA ASN A 155 -3.89 11.83 2.46
C ASN A 155 -3.53 12.65 3.72
N ASP A 156 -4.20 13.79 3.96
CA ASP A 156 -3.93 14.63 5.14
C ASP A 156 -4.37 13.92 6.44
N MET A 157 -5.47 13.14 6.40
CA MET A 157 -5.93 12.31 7.52
C MET A 157 -5.00 11.10 7.75
N ALA A 158 -4.52 10.48 6.67
CA ALA A 158 -3.57 9.36 6.75
C ALA A 158 -2.23 9.82 7.35
N ASP A 159 -1.70 11.00 6.94
CA ASP A 159 -0.50 11.61 7.53
C ASP A 159 -0.66 11.85 9.03
N TRP A 160 -1.82 12.38 9.44
CA TRP A 160 -2.09 12.59 10.85
C TRP A 160 -2.12 11.27 11.65
N LEU A 161 -2.75 10.22 11.09
CA LEU A 161 -2.82 8.91 11.75
C LEU A 161 -1.42 8.27 11.83
N GLU A 162 -0.62 8.41 10.78
CA GLU A 162 0.77 7.95 10.73
C GLU A 162 1.60 8.58 11.86
N ASP A 163 1.55 9.92 11.98
CA ASP A 163 2.23 10.66 13.03
C ASP A 163 1.76 10.27 14.43
N TYR A 164 0.47 10.00 14.59
CA TYR A 164 -0.12 9.56 15.85
C TYR A 164 0.41 8.19 16.25
N LEU A 165 0.38 7.20 15.34
CA LEU A 165 0.83 5.83 15.60
C LEU A 165 2.36 5.73 15.74
N LYS A 166 3.14 6.59 15.08
CA LYS A 166 4.59 6.70 15.31
C LYS A 166 4.92 7.09 16.74
N LYS A 167 4.14 8.00 17.32
CA LYS A 167 4.29 8.48 18.70
C LYS A 167 3.67 7.56 19.74
N TRP A 168 2.82 6.63 19.30
CA TRP A 168 2.17 5.66 20.18
C TRP A 168 3.18 4.75 20.87
N LYS A 169 3.08 4.63 22.21
CA LYS A 169 4.02 3.84 23.01
C LYS A 169 3.57 2.39 23.25
N GLY A 170 2.27 2.11 23.13
CA GLY A 170 1.72 0.76 23.26
C GLY A 170 2.02 -0.10 22.04
N ALA A 171 1.61 -1.36 22.09
CA ALA A 171 1.68 -2.27 20.97
C ALA A 171 0.46 -2.13 20.05
N PHE A 172 0.61 -2.41 18.77
CA PHE A 172 -0.54 -2.58 17.90
C PHE A 172 -0.39 -3.74 16.92
N LEU A 173 -1.53 -4.28 16.52
CA LEU A 173 -1.66 -5.24 15.44
C LEU A 173 -2.60 -4.62 14.39
N MET A 174 -2.10 -4.32 13.20
CA MET A 174 -2.83 -3.60 12.17
C MET A 174 -2.92 -4.42 10.89
N VAL A 175 -4.14 -4.65 10.43
CA VAL A 175 -4.41 -5.17 9.09
C VAL A 175 -4.55 -3.98 8.15
N THR A 176 -3.70 -3.88 7.13
CA THR A 176 -3.85 -2.86 6.08
C THR A 176 -3.21 -3.31 4.78
N HIS A 177 -3.68 -2.74 3.69
CA HIS A 177 -3.12 -2.89 2.34
C HIS A 177 -2.32 -1.68 1.89
N ASP A 178 -2.24 -0.65 2.74
CA ASP A 178 -1.43 0.55 2.51
C ASP A 178 0.06 0.24 2.79
N ARG A 179 0.80 0.05 1.70
CA ARG A 179 2.23 -0.33 1.74
C ARG A 179 3.11 0.76 2.33
N TYR A 180 2.80 2.02 2.00
CA TYR A 180 3.52 3.17 2.54
C TYR A 180 3.37 3.27 4.06
N PHE A 181 2.15 3.06 4.53
CA PHE A 181 1.84 3.07 5.96
C PHE A 181 2.51 1.91 6.70
N LEU A 182 2.52 0.70 6.10
CA LEU A 182 3.24 -0.46 6.64
C LEU A 182 4.75 -0.21 6.74
N ASP A 183 5.32 0.47 5.76
CA ASP A 183 6.76 0.77 5.73
C ASP A 183 7.17 1.81 6.77
N SER A 184 6.33 2.84 6.96
CA SER A 184 6.64 3.99 7.81
C SER A 184 6.36 3.77 9.30
N VAL A 185 5.39 2.91 9.64
CA VAL A 185 4.87 2.78 11.02
C VAL A 185 5.18 1.43 11.65
N CYS A 186 5.24 0.34 10.86
CA CYS A 186 5.44 -1.01 11.38
C CYS A 186 6.94 -1.34 11.50
N ASN A 187 7.30 -2.06 12.58
CA ASN A 187 8.64 -2.61 12.79
C ASN A 187 8.69 -4.13 12.63
N ARG A 188 7.54 -4.76 12.42
CA ARG A 188 7.39 -6.19 12.20
C ARG A 188 6.21 -6.46 11.29
N ILE A 189 6.39 -7.38 10.33
CA ILE A 189 5.33 -7.82 9.42
C ILE A 189 4.99 -9.26 9.70
N ILE A 190 3.69 -9.56 9.74
CA ILE A 190 3.14 -10.91 9.80
C ILE A 190 2.40 -11.18 8.50
N GLU A 191 2.84 -12.19 7.76
CA GLU A 191 2.17 -12.67 6.55
C GLU A 191 1.32 -13.90 6.86
N ILE A 192 0.04 -13.85 6.45
CA ILE A 192 -0.85 -15.01 6.46
C ILE A 192 -0.90 -15.57 5.04
N ASP A 193 -0.27 -16.72 4.83
CA ASP A 193 -0.20 -17.40 3.55
C ASP A 193 -0.54 -18.89 3.70
N LYS A 194 -1.52 -19.36 2.90
CA LYS A 194 -1.94 -20.78 2.83
C LYS A 194 -2.20 -21.42 4.22
N GLY A 195 -2.81 -20.66 5.13
CA GLY A 195 -3.14 -21.11 6.48
C GLY A 195 -2.00 -21.04 7.50
N LYS A 196 -0.80 -20.65 7.09
CA LYS A 196 0.37 -20.48 7.96
C LYS A 196 0.64 -19.01 8.24
N ILE A 197 1.31 -18.75 9.36
CA ILE A 197 1.77 -17.42 9.76
C ILE A 197 3.28 -17.38 9.63
N TYR A 198 3.78 -16.40 8.87
CA TYR A 198 5.20 -16.09 8.75
C TYR A 198 5.47 -14.72 9.36
N SER A 199 6.51 -14.61 10.18
CA SER A 199 6.85 -13.39 10.88
C SER A 199 8.22 -12.86 10.44
N TYR A 200 8.27 -11.58 10.09
CA TYR A 200 9.46 -10.88 9.60
C TYR A 200 9.72 -9.67 10.49
N GLN A 201 10.89 -9.60 11.09
CA GLN A 201 11.31 -8.50 11.99
C GLN A 201 11.85 -7.33 11.17
N THR A 202 10.98 -6.75 10.34
CA THR A 202 11.34 -5.68 9.42
C THR A 202 10.11 -4.87 9.00
N ASN A 203 10.32 -3.75 8.31
CA ASN A 203 9.27 -2.98 7.64
C ASN A 203 8.83 -3.66 6.32
N TYR A 204 7.95 -2.99 5.54
CA TYR A 204 7.39 -3.58 4.32
C TYR A 204 8.46 -3.79 3.23
N SER A 205 9.40 -2.87 3.08
CA SER A 205 10.47 -2.98 2.08
C SER A 205 11.37 -4.20 2.35
N GLY A 206 11.86 -4.36 3.57
CA GLY A 206 12.65 -5.53 3.95
C GLY A 206 11.85 -6.84 3.95
N PHE A 207 10.53 -6.79 4.19
CA PHE A 207 9.66 -7.96 4.03
C PHE A 207 9.67 -8.49 2.59
N LEU A 208 9.64 -7.63 1.57
CA LEU A 208 9.66 -8.06 0.17
C LEU A 208 10.92 -8.86 -0.16
N GLU A 209 12.08 -8.42 0.32
CA GLU A 209 13.36 -9.12 0.12
C GLU A 209 13.34 -10.50 0.80
N LEU A 210 13.01 -10.54 2.09
CA LEU A 210 12.95 -11.79 2.86
C LEU A 210 11.89 -12.77 2.33
N LYS A 211 10.77 -12.27 1.81
CA LYS A 211 9.75 -13.10 1.14
C LYS A 211 10.30 -13.74 -0.13
N THR A 212 11.01 -12.97 -0.95
CA THR A 212 11.63 -13.48 -2.18
C THR A 212 12.64 -14.57 -1.85
N GLU A 213 13.53 -14.34 -0.89
CA GLU A 213 14.49 -15.35 -0.42
C GLU A 213 13.81 -16.63 0.07
N ARG A 214 12.72 -16.49 0.87
CA ARG A 214 11.95 -17.65 1.33
C ARG A 214 11.37 -18.44 0.16
N GLN A 215 10.75 -17.77 -0.81
CA GLN A 215 10.18 -18.41 -2.00
C GLN A 215 11.24 -19.13 -2.83
N ASP A 216 12.41 -18.55 -2.99
CA ASP A 216 13.54 -19.17 -3.70
C ASP A 216 14.07 -20.40 -2.96
N MET A 217 14.16 -20.35 -1.62
CA MET A 217 14.53 -21.50 -0.79
C MET A 217 13.49 -22.63 -0.88
N GLU A 218 12.20 -22.30 -0.81
CA GLU A 218 11.10 -23.27 -0.96
C GLU A 218 11.12 -23.91 -2.36
N ALA A 219 11.28 -23.11 -3.43
CA ALA A 219 11.38 -23.62 -4.80
C ALA A 219 12.62 -24.52 -5.02
N SER A 220 13.77 -24.15 -4.43
CA SER A 220 14.98 -24.94 -4.46
C SER A 220 14.82 -26.27 -3.70
N SER A 221 14.18 -26.24 -2.53
CA SER A 221 13.87 -27.41 -1.72
C SER A 221 12.93 -28.37 -2.47
N GLU A 222 11.90 -27.82 -3.11
CA GLU A 222 10.94 -28.60 -3.92
C GLU A 222 11.62 -29.24 -5.15
N ARG A 223 12.48 -28.52 -5.87
CA ARG A 223 13.27 -29.09 -6.97
C ARG A 223 14.14 -30.25 -6.49
N LYS A 224 14.78 -30.11 -5.31
CA LYS A 224 15.57 -31.19 -4.69
C LYS A 224 14.66 -32.37 -4.32
N ARG A 225 13.48 -32.13 -3.75
CA ARG A 225 12.50 -33.19 -3.40
C ARG A 225 12.06 -33.94 -4.65
N GLN A 226 11.70 -33.24 -5.74
CA GLN A 226 11.29 -33.86 -7.01
C GLN A 226 12.44 -34.68 -7.63
N SER A 227 13.67 -34.19 -7.56
CA SER A 227 14.83 -34.93 -8.02
C SER A 227 15.02 -36.25 -7.25
N ILE A 228 14.91 -36.20 -5.92
CA ILE A 228 14.98 -37.40 -5.06
C ILE A 228 13.82 -38.36 -5.38
N LEU A 229 12.58 -37.86 -5.49
CA LEU A 229 11.42 -38.68 -5.87
C LEU A 229 11.63 -39.37 -7.21
N HIS A 230 12.19 -38.66 -8.20
CA HIS A 230 12.48 -39.23 -9.51
C HIS A 230 13.53 -40.37 -9.42
N VAL A 231 14.57 -40.20 -8.64
CA VAL A 231 15.60 -41.22 -8.42
C VAL A 231 15.03 -42.44 -7.67
N GLU A 232 14.27 -42.21 -6.59
CA GLU A 232 13.62 -43.29 -5.83
C GLU A 232 12.60 -44.05 -6.68
N LEU A 233 11.81 -43.34 -7.52
CA LEU A 233 10.86 -43.97 -8.46
C LEU A 233 11.57 -44.83 -9.52
N GLN A 234 12.70 -44.36 -10.07
CA GLN A 234 13.49 -45.14 -11.01
C GLN A 234 14.07 -46.39 -10.34
N TRP A 235 14.51 -46.26 -9.08
CA TRP A 235 15.02 -47.40 -8.31
C TRP A 235 13.92 -48.43 -8.03
N ILE A 236 12.72 -48.01 -7.63
CA ILE A 236 11.54 -48.87 -7.44
C ILE A 236 11.14 -49.59 -8.75
N ARG A 237 11.13 -48.85 -9.90
CA ARG A 237 10.77 -49.40 -11.22
C ARG A 237 11.77 -50.42 -11.74
N ARG A 238 13.06 -50.30 -11.39
CA ARG A 238 14.11 -51.26 -11.83
C ARG A 238 13.98 -52.62 -11.16
N GLY A 239 13.01 -52.80 -10.22
CA GLY A 239 12.69 -54.11 -9.64
C GLY A 239 13.91 -54.75 -8.96
N ALA A 240 14.31 -54.23 -7.79
CA ALA A 240 15.40 -54.84 -7.05
C ALA A 240 15.05 -56.28 -6.68
N ARG A 241 15.79 -57.24 -7.25
CA ARG A 241 15.72 -58.64 -6.92
C ARG A 241 16.24 -58.85 -5.48
N ALA A 242 15.42 -58.63 -4.45
CA ALA A 242 15.52 -59.28 -3.13
C ALA A 242 14.53 -58.68 -2.14
N ARG A 243 13.87 -59.52 -1.38
CA ARG A 243 13.05 -59.21 -0.21
C ARG A 243 13.98 -58.72 0.94
N SER A 244 14.52 -57.53 0.89
CA SER A 244 15.38 -57.00 1.92
C SER A 244 14.77 -55.79 2.65
N THR A 245 15.11 -55.63 3.92
CA THR A 245 14.71 -54.52 4.80
C THR A 245 14.98 -53.16 4.18
N LYS A 246 16.01 -53.03 3.33
CA LYS A 246 16.37 -51.84 2.56
C LYS A 246 15.29 -51.43 1.56
N GLN A 247 14.60 -52.40 0.93
CA GLN A 247 13.54 -52.09 -0.04
C GLN A 247 12.33 -51.46 0.63
N LYS A 248 11.96 -51.93 1.83
CA LYS A 248 10.88 -51.31 2.62
C LYS A 248 11.23 -49.88 3.03
N ALA A 249 12.45 -49.61 3.44
CA ALA A 249 12.89 -48.28 3.79
C ALA A 249 12.87 -47.29 2.61
N HIS A 250 13.23 -47.73 1.40
CA HIS A 250 13.13 -46.90 0.19
C HIS A 250 11.69 -46.62 -0.22
N ILE A 251 10.81 -47.63 -0.15
CA ILE A 251 9.38 -47.45 -0.44
C ILE A 251 8.75 -46.50 0.58
N GLN A 252 9.03 -46.69 1.87
CA GLN A 252 8.53 -45.82 2.93
C GLN A 252 9.02 -44.38 2.73
N ARG A 253 10.29 -44.16 2.41
CA ARG A 253 10.85 -42.84 2.14
C ARG A 253 10.24 -42.19 0.90
N TYR A 254 9.97 -42.97 -0.15
CA TYR A 254 9.26 -42.50 -1.33
C TYR A 254 7.83 -42.08 -1.00
N GLU A 255 7.09 -42.88 -0.21
CA GLU A 255 5.73 -42.56 0.21
C GLU A 255 5.72 -41.30 1.11
N GLU A 256 6.62 -41.19 2.08
CA GLU A 256 6.75 -39.99 2.92
C GLU A 256 7.07 -38.73 2.11
N LEU A 257 7.96 -38.82 1.12
CA LEU A 257 8.30 -37.71 0.23
C LEU A 257 7.19 -37.37 -0.77
N ARG A 258 6.46 -38.39 -1.27
CA ARG A 258 5.34 -38.22 -2.19
C ARG A 258 4.16 -37.56 -1.48
N ASP A 259 3.84 -37.98 -0.27
CA ASP A 259 2.67 -37.54 0.49
C ASP A 259 2.90 -36.14 1.13
N ARG A 260 4.13 -35.63 1.15
CA ARG A 260 4.37 -34.21 1.44
C ARG A 260 3.73 -33.36 0.37
N GLN A 261 2.81 -32.49 0.76
CA GLN A 261 2.20 -31.50 -0.14
C GLN A 261 3.30 -30.63 -0.76
N ALA A 262 3.33 -30.56 -2.07
CA ALA A 262 4.21 -29.62 -2.78
C ALA A 262 3.78 -28.20 -2.44
N PRO A 263 4.71 -27.26 -2.19
CA PRO A 263 4.38 -25.85 -2.13
C PRO A 263 3.70 -25.47 -3.45
N THR A 264 2.50 -24.92 -3.39
CA THR A 264 1.84 -24.38 -4.57
C THR A 264 2.70 -23.20 -5.05
N GLN A 265 3.38 -23.34 -6.16
CA GLN A 265 4.12 -22.24 -6.78
C GLN A 265 3.09 -21.19 -7.18
N ASP A 266 3.24 -19.99 -6.64
CA ASP A 266 2.59 -18.82 -7.20
C ASP A 266 3.25 -18.60 -8.57
N SER A 267 2.54 -18.90 -9.65
CA SER A 267 3.03 -18.61 -10.99
C SER A 267 3.25 -17.09 -11.06
N GLN A 268 4.51 -16.67 -11.16
CA GLN A 268 4.82 -15.28 -11.52
C GLN A 268 4.25 -15.04 -12.90
N VAL A 269 3.20 -14.27 -12.94
CA VAL A 269 2.41 -14.11 -14.13
C VAL A 269 2.73 -12.75 -14.72
N GLU A 270 3.49 -12.78 -15.81
CA GLU A 270 3.64 -11.63 -16.67
C GLU A 270 2.34 -11.35 -17.42
N LEU A 271 1.68 -10.25 -17.02
CA LEU A 271 0.53 -9.71 -17.72
C LEU A 271 1.02 -8.69 -18.73
N SER A 272 0.92 -9.01 -19.99
CA SER A 272 1.15 -8.08 -21.09
C SER A 272 -0.16 -7.81 -21.81
N SER A 273 -0.49 -6.55 -22.07
CA SER A 273 -1.72 -6.16 -22.76
C SER A 273 -1.39 -5.44 -24.07
N ILE A 274 -2.11 -5.79 -25.14
CA ILE A 274 -2.12 -5.00 -26.37
C ILE A 274 -3.26 -3.97 -26.23
N SER A 275 -2.91 -2.69 -26.21
CA SER A 275 -3.92 -1.64 -26.37
C SER A 275 -4.42 -1.62 -27.82
N THR A 276 -5.72 -1.48 -28.02
CA THR A 276 -6.28 -1.28 -29.38
C THR A 276 -5.75 0.04 -29.96
N ARG A 277 -5.54 0.05 -31.30
CA ARG A 277 -4.98 1.23 -31.99
C ARG A 277 -5.82 2.49 -31.70
N MET A 278 -5.20 3.52 -31.18
CA MET A 278 -5.81 4.81 -30.90
C MET A 278 -5.61 5.77 -32.08
N GLY A 279 -6.67 6.49 -32.47
CA GLY A 279 -6.61 7.53 -33.50
C GLY A 279 -5.94 8.80 -33.01
N LYS A 280 -5.97 9.86 -33.84
CA LYS A 280 -5.40 11.17 -33.47
C LYS A 280 -6.23 11.92 -32.42
N THR A 281 -7.56 11.76 -32.45
CA THR A 281 -8.46 12.36 -31.48
C THR A 281 -8.63 11.40 -30.29
N THR A 282 -8.33 11.88 -29.10
CA THR A 282 -8.37 11.13 -27.83
C THR A 282 -9.60 11.59 -27.02
N VAL A 283 -9.41 11.99 -25.78
CA VAL A 283 -10.44 12.61 -24.93
C VAL A 283 -9.99 14.03 -24.65
N GLU A 284 -10.87 15.00 -24.97
CA GLU A 284 -10.63 16.43 -24.77
C GLU A 284 -11.70 16.99 -23.84
N LEU A 285 -11.26 17.67 -22.80
CA LEU A 285 -12.09 18.41 -21.85
C LEU A 285 -11.87 19.91 -22.12
N GLN A 286 -12.95 20.65 -22.37
CA GLN A 286 -12.89 22.09 -22.64
C GLN A 286 -13.82 22.84 -21.68
N HIS A 287 -13.25 23.69 -20.82
CA HIS A 287 -13.97 24.57 -19.89
C HIS A 287 -15.05 23.86 -19.06
N ILE A 288 -14.71 22.68 -18.53
CA ILE A 288 -15.63 21.84 -17.76
C ILE A 288 -15.88 22.47 -16.40
N CYS A 289 -17.18 22.70 -16.11
CA CYS A 289 -17.64 23.09 -14.78
C CYS A 289 -18.71 22.12 -14.27
N LYS A 290 -18.71 21.90 -12.96
CA LYS A 290 -19.72 21.08 -12.28
C LYS A 290 -19.96 21.56 -10.85
N SER A 291 -21.25 21.75 -10.51
CA SER A 291 -21.68 22.17 -9.18
C SER A 291 -22.85 21.32 -8.69
N TYR A 292 -22.97 21.16 -7.38
CA TYR A 292 -24.14 20.57 -6.74
C TYR A 292 -24.66 21.54 -5.66
N GLY A 293 -25.81 22.12 -5.89
CA GLY A 293 -26.36 23.21 -5.06
C GLY A 293 -25.43 24.42 -5.06
N GLU A 294 -25.04 24.90 -3.91
CA GLU A 294 -24.11 26.03 -3.75
C GLU A 294 -22.63 25.66 -3.87
N ARG A 295 -22.31 24.35 -3.90
CA ARG A 295 -20.92 23.88 -3.91
C ARG A 295 -20.42 23.63 -5.32
N THR A 296 -19.41 24.39 -5.73
CA THR A 296 -18.67 24.16 -6.98
C THR A 296 -17.63 23.07 -6.73
N LEU A 297 -17.69 21.98 -7.50
CA LEU A 297 -16.76 20.87 -7.42
C LEU A 297 -15.63 21.00 -8.44
N ILE A 298 -15.94 21.52 -9.63
CA ILE A 298 -14.98 21.71 -10.71
C ILE A 298 -15.27 23.05 -11.35
N ASP A 299 -14.24 23.89 -11.47
CA ASP A 299 -14.31 25.22 -12.07
C ASP A 299 -13.30 25.35 -13.21
N ASP A 300 -13.80 25.56 -14.42
CA ASP A 300 -13.04 25.84 -15.64
C ASP A 300 -11.86 24.88 -15.92
N PHE A 301 -12.12 23.57 -15.85
CA PHE A 301 -11.07 22.57 -16.11
C PHE A 301 -11.00 22.24 -17.61
N SER A 302 -9.78 22.39 -18.18
CA SER A 302 -9.49 22.05 -19.57
C SER A 302 -8.25 21.18 -19.66
N TYR A 303 -8.35 20.04 -20.36
CA TYR A 303 -7.23 19.14 -20.56
C TYR A 303 -7.43 18.25 -21.79
N ILE A 304 -6.34 17.95 -22.49
CA ILE A 304 -6.33 17.02 -23.63
C ILE A 304 -5.47 15.83 -23.25
N PHE A 305 -6.07 14.64 -23.17
CA PHE A 305 -5.33 13.43 -22.89
C PHE A 305 -4.56 12.98 -24.13
N LEU A 306 -3.26 12.78 -24.00
CA LEU A 306 -2.40 12.31 -25.07
C LEU A 306 -2.15 10.80 -24.94
N LYS A 307 -1.82 10.14 -26.06
CA LYS A 307 -1.47 8.70 -26.05
C LYS A 307 -0.32 8.44 -25.08
N GLY A 308 -0.51 7.48 -24.17
CA GLY A 308 0.48 7.11 -23.14
C GLY A 308 0.47 8.01 -21.90
N ASP A 309 -0.49 8.94 -21.79
CA ASP A 309 -0.66 9.74 -20.57
C ASP A 309 -1.03 8.86 -19.38
N ARG A 310 -0.41 9.20 -18.26
CA ARG A 310 -0.58 8.58 -16.94
C ARG A 310 -0.91 9.65 -15.93
N VAL A 311 -2.20 9.82 -15.65
CA VAL A 311 -2.73 10.96 -14.90
C VAL A 311 -3.39 10.49 -13.61
N GLY A 312 -2.91 10.99 -12.47
CA GLY A 312 -3.52 10.79 -11.16
C GLY A 312 -4.30 12.01 -10.71
N PHE A 313 -5.50 11.83 -10.17
CA PHE A 313 -6.27 12.88 -9.51
C PHE A 313 -6.25 12.65 -8.00
N ILE A 314 -5.86 13.68 -7.24
CA ILE A 314 -5.79 13.64 -5.77
C ILE A 314 -6.53 14.83 -5.17
N GLY A 315 -6.97 14.69 -3.93
CA GLY A 315 -7.65 15.76 -3.18
C GLY A 315 -8.48 15.23 -2.03
N PRO A 316 -9.04 16.10 -1.20
CA PRO A 316 -9.88 15.72 -0.05
C PRO A 316 -11.08 14.88 -0.45
N ASN A 317 -11.65 14.16 0.50
CA ASN A 317 -12.87 13.42 0.28
C ASN A 317 -14.04 14.38 -0.04
N GLY A 318 -14.80 14.04 -1.09
CA GLY A 318 -15.95 14.85 -1.53
C GLY A 318 -15.58 16.11 -2.33
N CYS A 319 -14.32 16.28 -2.79
CA CYS A 319 -13.94 17.42 -3.65
C CYS A 319 -14.40 17.28 -5.11
N GLY A 320 -14.92 16.10 -5.53
CA GLY A 320 -15.44 15.92 -6.90
C GLY A 320 -14.64 14.93 -7.76
N LYS A 321 -13.67 14.18 -7.20
CA LYS A 321 -12.83 13.20 -7.93
C LYS A 321 -13.66 12.20 -8.74
N SER A 322 -14.54 11.44 -8.07
CA SER A 322 -15.42 10.45 -8.75
C SER A 322 -16.43 11.11 -9.70
N THR A 323 -16.84 12.34 -9.43
CA THR A 323 -17.71 13.11 -10.34
C THR A 323 -16.98 13.42 -11.64
N LEU A 324 -15.71 13.84 -11.58
CA LEU A 324 -14.87 14.05 -12.76
C LEU A 324 -14.69 12.76 -13.56
N MET A 325 -14.39 11.64 -12.87
CA MET A 325 -14.27 10.34 -13.54
C MET A 325 -15.57 9.93 -14.26
N LYS A 326 -16.72 10.11 -13.62
CA LYS A 326 -18.03 9.81 -14.22
C LYS A 326 -18.35 10.76 -15.39
N MET A 327 -17.92 12.02 -15.36
CA MET A 327 -18.07 12.93 -16.49
C MET A 327 -17.20 12.53 -17.68
N ILE A 328 -15.93 12.16 -17.44
CA ILE A 328 -15.04 11.64 -18.48
C ILE A 328 -15.60 10.35 -19.08
N ALA A 329 -16.18 9.48 -18.25
CA ALA A 329 -16.86 8.25 -18.70
C ALA A 329 -18.17 8.50 -19.44
N GLY A 330 -18.67 9.76 -19.49
CA GLY A 330 -19.93 10.12 -20.13
C GLY A 330 -21.18 9.68 -19.38
N LEU A 331 -21.05 9.31 -18.09
CA LEU A 331 -22.16 8.90 -17.22
C LEU A 331 -22.94 10.10 -16.67
N ILE A 332 -22.24 11.21 -16.42
CA ILE A 332 -22.81 12.46 -15.92
C ILE A 332 -22.42 13.58 -16.89
N PRO A 333 -23.36 14.40 -17.34
CA PRO A 333 -23.04 15.57 -18.16
C PRO A 333 -22.43 16.70 -17.30
N PRO A 334 -21.49 17.48 -17.84
CA PRO A 334 -21.03 18.71 -17.19
C PRO A 334 -22.18 19.76 -17.22
N ASP A 335 -22.11 20.74 -16.30
CA ASP A 335 -23.05 21.85 -16.28
C ASP A 335 -22.72 22.90 -17.37
N SER A 336 -21.40 23.08 -17.61
CA SER A 336 -20.89 23.87 -18.75
C SER A 336 -19.62 23.25 -19.29
N GLY A 337 -19.20 23.66 -20.47
CA GLY A 337 -18.07 23.10 -21.21
C GLY A 337 -18.45 21.90 -22.08
N THR A 338 -17.45 21.29 -22.71
CA THR A 338 -17.65 20.16 -23.63
C THR A 338 -16.64 19.05 -23.38
N ILE A 339 -17.12 17.82 -23.52
CA ILE A 339 -16.26 16.62 -23.47
C ILE A 339 -16.33 15.94 -24.82
N THR A 340 -15.22 15.87 -25.52
CA THR A 340 -15.13 15.25 -26.85
C THR A 340 -14.38 13.92 -26.70
N ILE A 341 -15.02 12.80 -27.05
CA ILE A 341 -14.43 11.48 -27.03
C ILE A 341 -14.21 11.02 -28.48
N GLY A 342 -12.96 10.66 -28.79
CA GLY A 342 -12.60 10.18 -30.12
C GLY A 342 -13.29 8.86 -30.47
N GLN A 343 -13.69 8.68 -31.74
CA GLN A 343 -14.42 7.48 -32.21
C GLN A 343 -13.68 6.16 -32.00
N THR A 344 -12.35 6.19 -31.89
CA THR A 344 -11.51 5.00 -31.69
C THR A 344 -11.20 4.73 -30.22
N VAL A 345 -11.71 5.57 -29.30
CA VAL A 345 -11.50 5.40 -27.86
C VAL A 345 -12.39 4.28 -27.35
N LYS A 346 -11.74 3.22 -26.84
CA LYS A 346 -12.39 2.17 -26.08
C LYS A 346 -12.12 2.41 -24.60
N MET A 347 -13.14 2.87 -23.90
CA MET A 347 -13.04 3.23 -22.50
C MET A 347 -13.32 2.03 -21.60
N GLY A 348 -12.44 1.78 -20.64
CA GLY A 348 -12.65 0.85 -19.53
C GLY A 348 -12.80 1.64 -18.24
N TYR A 349 -13.94 1.55 -17.58
CA TYR A 349 -14.21 2.24 -16.32
C TYR A 349 -14.33 1.25 -15.17
N TYR A 350 -13.46 1.40 -14.18
CA TYR A 350 -13.54 0.69 -12.91
C TYR A 350 -14.09 1.62 -11.85
N ALA A 351 -15.33 1.38 -11.43
CA ALA A 351 -16.04 2.18 -10.44
C ALA A 351 -15.66 1.78 -9.01
N GLN A 352 -15.70 2.73 -8.10
CA GLN A 352 -15.43 2.54 -6.67
C GLN A 352 -16.38 1.53 -6.02
N GLU A 353 -17.67 1.56 -6.38
CA GLU A 353 -18.69 0.67 -5.87
C GLU A 353 -19.27 -0.22 -6.96
N ILE A 354 -19.58 -1.47 -6.61
CA ILE A 354 -20.29 -2.40 -7.49
C ILE A 354 -21.79 -2.10 -7.34
N ALA A 355 -22.48 -1.89 -8.46
CA ALA A 355 -23.90 -1.62 -8.45
C ALA A 355 -24.68 -2.81 -7.83
N SER A 356 -25.59 -2.50 -6.92
CA SER A 356 -26.43 -3.50 -6.24
C SER A 356 -27.62 -3.97 -7.12
N GLU A 357 -28.03 -3.16 -8.09
CA GLU A 357 -29.15 -3.42 -8.98
C GLU A 357 -28.78 -3.16 -10.45
N LYS A 358 -29.42 -3.88 -11.35
CA LYS A 358 -29.27 -3.69 -12.79
C LYS A 358 -29.96 -2.40 -13.18
N SER A 359 -29.23 -1.42 -13.70
CA SER A 359 -29.81 -0.15 -14.18
C SER A 359 -30.60 -0.39 -15.48
N ALA A 360 -31.80 0.19 -15.57
CA ALA A 360 -32.62 0.09 -16.75
C ALA A 360 -32.06 0.88 -17.95
N ASP A 361 -31.21 1.87 -17.70
CA ASP A 361 -30.54 2.71 -18.72
C ASP A 361 -29.05 2.30 -18.84
N GLU A 362 -28.78 1.07 -19.24
CA GLU A 362 -27.44 0.59 -19.49
C GLU A 362 -26.76 1.32 -20.66
N LYS A 363 -26.07 2.41 -20.39
CA LYS A 363 -24.95 2.80 -21.23
C LYS A 363 -23.87 1.73 -21.08
N GLU A 364 -23.35 1.25 -22.18
CA GLU A 364 -22.37 0.15 -22.30
C GLU A 364 -21.15 0.24 -21.35
N ILE A 365 -20.95 1.36 -20.66
CA ILE A 365 -19.80 1.70 -19.83
C ILE A 365 -20.03 1.39 -18.33
N ASP A 366 -21.27 1.44 -17.82
CA ASP A 366 -21.58 1.22 -16.39
C ASP A 366 -22.05 -0.22 -16.13
N LEU A 367 -21.13 -1.15 -16.18
CA LEU A 367 -21.38 -2.58 -16.04
C LEU A 367 -20.81 -3.12 -14.72
N SER A 368 -20.93 -2.37 -13.64
CA SER A 368 -20.48 -2.81 -12.31
C SER A 368 -21.39 -3.86 -11.67
N TYR A 369 -22.61 -4.05 -12.18
CA TYR A 369 -23.53 -5.08 -11.68
C TYR A 369 -23.00 -6.49 -11.90
N MET A 370 -23.14 -7.33 -10.89
CA MET A 370 -22.78 -8.74 -10.91
C MET A 370 -23.99 -9.59 -10.48
N ASP A 371 -24.43 -10.49 -11.36
CA ASP A 371 -25.47 -11.43 -11.02
C ASP A 371 -24.93 -12.46 -9.99
N PRO A 372 -25.52 -12.55 -8.79
CA PRO A 372 -25.09 -13.51 -7.76
C PRO A 372 -25.16 -14.98 -8.20
N ASP A 373 -26.07 -15.32 -9.11
CA ASP A 373 -26.32 -16.67 -9.58
C ASP A 373 -25.47 -17.05 -10.80
N GLN A 374 -24.70 -16.10 -11.36
CA GLN A 374 -23.78 -16.35 -12.46
C GLN A 374 -22.47 -16.97 -11.97
N ARG A 375 -21.83 -17.83 -12.80
CA ARG A 375 -20.51 -18.35 -12.50
C ARG A 375 -19.42 -17.32 -12.83
N VAL A 376 -18.34 -17.35 -12.06
CA VAL A 376 -17.18 -16.45 -12.23
C VAL A 376 -16.63 -16.50 -13.67
N ILE A 377 -16.46 -17.70 -14.22
CA ILE A 377 -15.92 -17.88 -15.58
C ILE A 377 -16.86 -17.33 -16.67
N ASP A 378 -18.18 -17.50 -16.50
CA ASP A 378 -19.16 -17.05 -17.47
C ASP A 378 -19.23 -15.53 -17.51
N TYR A 379 -19.12 -14.88 -16.36
CA TYR A 379 -19.08 -13.43 -16.24
C TYR A 379 -17.92 -12.76 -17.03
N VAL A 380 -16.76 -13.42 -17.06
CA VAL A 380 -15.62 -12.92 -17.86
C VAL A 380 -15.80 -13.28 -19.33
N LYS A 381 -16.26 -14.51 -19.65
CA LYS A 381 -16.47 -14.97 -21.02
C LYS A 381 -17.50 -14.15 -21.79
N GLU A 382 -18.55 -13.65 -21.13
CA GLU A 382 -19.52 -12.77 -21.77
C GLU A 382 -18.90 -11.51 -22.39
N ARG A 383 -17.74 -11.07 -21.90
CA ARG A 383 -17.01 -9.91 -22.41
C ARG A 383 -15.89 -10.28 -23.36
N ALA A 384 -15.14 -11.31 -23.03
CA ALA A 384 -14.05 -11.80 -23.86
C ALA A 384 -13.78 -13.28 -23.55
N GLU A 385 -13.98 -14.14 -24.53
CA GLU A 385 -13.58 -15.54 -24.44
C GLU A 385 -12.06 -15.68 -24.52
N TYR A 386 -11.44 -14.84 -25.35
CA TYR A 386 -9.99 -14.72 -25.50
C TYR A 386 -9.58 -13.27 -25.32
N ILE A 387 -8.64 -13.05 -24.41
CA ILE A 387 -8.09 -11.75 -24.08
C ILE A 387 -6.76 -11.60 -24.84
N GLN A 388 -6.62 -10.52 -25.59
CA GLN A 388 -5.42 -10.24 -26.36
C GLN A 388 -4.29 -9.79 -25.43
N THR A 389 -3.18 -10.53 -25.44
CA THR A 389 -1.95 -10.17 -24.74
C THR A 389 -0.79 -10.05 -25.72
N VAL A 390 0.34 -9.47 -25.32
CA VAL A 390 1.54 -9.35 -26.20
C VAL A 390 2.02 -10.72 -26.64
N ASP A 391 1.86 -11.75 -25.80
CA ASP A 391 2.27 -13.13 -26.08
C ASP A 391 1.22 -13.92 -26.91
N GLY A 392 0.11 -13.27 -27.29
CA GLY A 392 -0.98 -13.88 -28.05
C GLY A 392 -2.32 -13.92 -27.28
N PRO A 393 -3.36 -14.52 -27.89
CA PRO A 393 -4.66 -14.63 -27.24
C PRO A 393 -4.63 -15.65 -26.10
N VAL A 394 -5.04 -15.21 -24.91
CA VAL A 394 -5.12 -16.02 -23.70
C VAL A 394 -6.59 -16.27 -23.36
N SER A 395 -6.95 -17.50 -22.97
CA SER A 395 -8.33 -17.81 -22.60
C SER A 395 -8.74 -17.15 -21.28
N ALA A 396 -10.03 -16.87 -21.12
CA ALA A 396 -10.60 -16.31 -19.88
C ALA A 396 -10.23 -17.14 -18.63
N SER A 397 -10.14 -18.49 -18.74
CA SER A 397 -9.76 -19.36 -17.63
C SER A 397 -8.32 -19.13 -17.16
N VAL A 398 -7.37 -19.01 -18.10
CA VAL A 398 -5.97 -18.71 -17.76
C VAL A 398 -5.84 -17.32 -17.17
N MET A 399 -6.59 -16.35 -17.69
CA MET A 399 -6.56 -14.99 -17.15
C MET A 399 -7.17 -14.92 -15.74
N LEU A 400 -8.22 -15.69 -15.46
CA LEU A 400 -8.78 -15.83 -14.11
C LEU A 400 -7.77 -16.43 -13.13
N ASP A 401 -7.03 -17.46 -13.55
CA ASP A 401 -5.97 -18.06 -12.73
C ASP A 401 -4.89 -17.03 -12.40
N ARG A 402 -4.51 -16.25 -13.40
CA ARG A 402 -3.60 -15.09 -13.24
C ARG A 402 -4.10 -14.05 -12.24
N PHE A 403 -5.39 -13.84 -12.15
CA PHE A 403 -6.04 -12.96 -11.17
C PHE A 403 -6.42 -13.68 -9.87
N LEU A 404 -5.68 -14.75 -9.52
CA LEU A 404 -5.84 -15.50 -8.27
C LEU A 404 -7.24 -16.13 -8.11
N PHE A 405 -7.86 -16.54 -9.22
CA PHE A 405 -9.04 -17.40 -9.24
C PHE A 405 -8.64 -18.81 -9.72
N PRO A 406 -8.25 -19.70 -8.81
CA PRO A 406 -7.87 -21.06 -9.18
C PRO A 406 -9.04 -21.81 -9.84
N PRO A 407 -8.78 -22.87 -10.63
CA PRO A 407 -9.81 -23.57 -11.40
C PRO A 407 -11.05 -23.96 -10.60
N GLU A 408 -10.89 -24.31 -9.34
CA GLU A 408 -11.99 -24.67 -8.44
C GLU A 408 -12.95 -23.49 -8.19
N LYS A 409 -12.44 -22.29 -8.08
CA LYS A 409 -13.21 -21.06 -7.87
C LYS A 409 -13.83 -20.49 -9.14
N GLN A 410 -13.28 -20.79 -10.31
CA GLN A 410 -13.79 -20.28 -11.58
C GLN A 410 -15.22 -20.72 -11.89
N TYR A 411 -15.61 -21.90 -11.39
CA TYR A 411 -16.95 -22.46 -11.57
C TYR A 411 -17.90 -22.16 -10.40
N SER A 412 -17.45 -21.44 -9.38
CA SER A 412 -18.30 -21.04 -8.26
C SER A 412 -19.23 -19.88 -8.67
N LEU A 413 -20.33 -19.70 -7.94
CA LEU A 413 -21.26 -18.60 -8.12
C LEU A 413 -20.65 -17.30 -7.55
N ILE A 414 -20.90 -16.19 -8.21
CA ILE A 414 -20.44 -14.85 -7.80
C ILE A 414 -20.98 -14.48 -6.42
N GLY A 415 -22.19 -14.93 -6.08
CA GLY A 415 -22.79 -14.70 -4.76
C GLY A 415 -21.94 -15.24 -3.59
N LYS A 416 -21.15 -16.30 -3.82
CA LYS A 416 -20.27 -16.91 -2.81
C LYS A 416 -18.90 -16.22 -2.66
N LEU A 417 -18.58 -15.24 -3.51
CA LEU A 417 -17.33 -14.51 -3.45
C LEU A 417 -17.35 -13.46 -2.34
N SER A 418 -16.20 -13.27 -1.69
CA SER A 418 -15.99 -12.15 -0.79
C SER A 418 -16.01 -10.80 -1.52
N GLY A 419 -16.21 -9.70 -0.78
CA GLY A 419 -16.22 -8.35 -1.37
C GLY A 419 -14.93 -8.02 -2.14
N GLY A 420 -13.77 -8.39 -1.62
CA GLY A 420 -12.49 -8.20 -2.31
C GLY A 420 -12.35 -9.07 -3.57
N GLU A 421 -12.84 -10.32 -3.54
CA GLU A 421 -12.86 -11.18 -4.73
C GLU A 421 -13.79 -10.64 -5.82
N LYS A 422 -14.95 -10.08 -5.45
CA LYS A 422 -15.86 -9.41 -6.39
C LYS A 422 -15.20 -8.20 -7.04
N LYS A 423 -14.52 -7.36 -6.26
CA LYS A 423 -13.78 -6.21 -6.80
C LYS A 423 -12.67 -6.63 -7.76
N ARG A 424 -11.91 -7.66 -7.42
CA ARG A 424 -10.88 -8.24 -8.28
C ARG A 424 -11.45 -8.80 -9.58
N LEU A 425 -12.60 -9.48 -9.51
CA LEU A 425 -13.30 -9.99 -10.69
C LEU A 425 -13.78 -8.85 -11.60
N ASN A 426 -14.30 -7.77 -11.01
CA ASN A 426 -14.71 -6.57 -11.77
C ASN A 426 -13.52 -5.91 -12.47
N LEU A 427 -12.38 -5.80 -11.78
CA LEU A 427 -11.15 -5.28 -12.37
C LEU A 427 -10.74 -6.11 -13.60
N LEU A 428 -10.67 -7.44 -13.44
CA LEU A 428 -10.36 -8.35 -14.54
C LEU A 428 -11.30 -8.15 -15.73
N ARG A 429 -12.61 -8.03 -15.49
CA ARG A 429 -13.60 -7.79 -16.55
C ARG A 429 -13.30 -6.52 -17.33
N VAL A 430 -12.99 -5.41 -16.63
CA VAL A 430 -12.63 -4.15 -17.28
C VAL A 430 -11.39 -4.31 -18.16
N LEU A 431 -10.36 -4.97 -17.64
CA LEU A 431 -9.10 -5.18 -18.38
C LEU A 431 -9.26 -6.17 -19.55
N ALA A 432 -10.15 -7.16 -19.42
CA ALA A 432 -10.41 -8.18 -20.44
C ALA A 432 -10.95 -7.60 -21.76
N THR A 433 -11.62 -6.44 -21.72
CA THR A 433 -12.13 -5.76 -22.94
C THR A 433 -11.02 -5.13 -23.79
N SER A 434 -9.77 -5.19 -23.35
CA SER A 434 -8.60 -4.56 -24.00
C SER A 434 -8.86 -3.07 -24.33
N PRO A 435 -9.22 -2.25 -23.33
CA PRO A 435 -9.47 -0.83 -23.53
C PRO A 435 -8.19 -0.13 -23.97
N ASN A 436 -8.29 1.05 -24.58
CA ASN A 436 -7.15 1.93 -24.86
C ASN A 436 -7.17 3.22 -24.01
N PHE A 437 -8.23 3.40 -23.23
CA PHE A 437 -8.40 4.44 -22.23
C PHE A 437 -8.96 3.82 -20.95
N ILE A 438 -8.19 3.80 -19.87
CA ILE A 438 -8.57 3.20 -18.60
C ILE A 438 -8.86 4.29 -17.57
N LEU A 439 -10.03 4.21 -16.95
CA LEU A 439 -10.44 5.02 -15.81
C LEU A 439 -10.50 4.13 -14.56
N LEU A 440 -9.73 4.46 -13.52
CA LEU A 440 -9.68 3.74 -12.26
C LEU A 440 -10.12 4.66 -11.11
N ASP A 441 -11.31 4.41 -10.57
CA ASP A 441 -11.84 5.18 -9.43
C ASP A 441 -11.60 4.41 -8.13
N GLU A 442 -10.60 4.83 -7.35
CA GLU A 442 -10.14 4.20 -6.11
C GLU A 442 -9.87 2.69 -6.25
N PRO A 443 -9.02 2.25 -7.20
CA PRO A 443 -8.79 0.83 -7.43
C PRO A 443 -8.10 0.14 -6.25
N THR A 444 -7.38 0.90 -5.45
CA THR A 444 -6.61 0.39 -4.30
C THR A 444 -7.48 0.06 -3.10
N ASN A 445 -8.69 0.61 -3.02
CA ASN A 445 -9.60 0.34 -1.92
C ASN A 445 -10.10 -1.11 -1.93
N ASN A 446 -9.80 -1.85 -0.85
CA ASN A 446 -10.21 -3.24 -0.62
C ASN A 446 -9.59 -4.28 -1.60
N LEU A 447 -8.62 -3.93 -2.41
CA LEU A 447 -7.77 -4.90 -3.12
C LEU A 447 -6.60 -5.30 -2.22
N ASP A 448 -6.22 -6.58 -2.26
CA ASP A 448 -5.03 -7.04 -1.56
C ASP A 448 -3.75 -6.67 -2.31
N ILE A 449 -2.64 -6.65 -1.60
CA ILE A 449 -1.32 -6.27 -2.14
C ILE A 449 -0.96 -7.10 -3.37
N ALA A 450 -1.27 -8.40 -3.38
CA ALA A 450 -0.99 -9.28 -4.52
C ALA A 450 -1.77 -8.84 -5.78
N THR A 451 -3.06 -8.50 -5.63
CA THR A 451 -3.87 -7.99 -6.74
C THR A 451 -3.38 -6.61 -7.22
N LEU A 452 -2.96 -5.75 -6.28
CA LEU A 452 -2.38 -4.44 -6.63
C LEU A 452 -1.10 -4.59 -7.43
N THR A 453 -0.21 -5.51 -7.05
CA THR A 453 1.00 -5.81 -7.82
C THR A 453 0.67 -6.27 -9.23
N ILE A 454 -0.31 -7.16 -9.39
CA ILE A 454 -0.78 -7.62 -10.72
C ILE A 454 -1.30 -6.44 -11.56
N LEU A 455 -2.07 -5.53 -10.95
CA LEU A 455 -2.57 -4.34 -11.64
C LEU A 455 -1.43 -3.40 -12.05
N GLU A 456 -0.48 -3.16 -11.17
CA GLU A 456 0.69 -2.32 -11.43
C GLU A 456 1.54 -2.87 -12.57
N ASP A 457 1.86 -4.17 -12.55
CA ASP A 457 2.61 -4.85 -13.60
C ASP A 457 1.88 -4.80 -14.96
N TYR A 458 0.55 -4.89 -14.94
CA TYR A 458 -0.27 -4.69 -16.13
C TYR A 458 -0.17 -3.25 -16.64
N LEU A 459 -0.31 -2.26 -15.75
CA LEU A 459 -0.25 -0.85 -16.10
C LEU A 459 1.16 -0.44 -16.58
N ASP A 460 2.22 -0.99 -16.04
CA ASP A 460 3.61 -0.70 -16.48
C ASP A 460 3.82 -1.02 -17.97
N ARG A 461 3.21 -2.09 -18.45
CA ARG A 461 3.30 -2.55 -19.85
C ARG A 461 2.21 -2.01 -20.77
N TYR A 462 1.24 -1.30 -20.20
CA TYR A 462 0.09 -0.80 -20.94
C TYR A 462 0.44 0.49 -21.70
N GLU A 463 0.20 0.54 -23.03
CA GLU A 463 0.53 1.68 -23.89
C GLU A 463 -0.60 2.71 -24.06
N GLY A 464 -1.78 2.44 -23.53
CA GLY A 464 -2.93 3.35 -23.60
C GLY A 464 -2.86 4.49 -22.59
N ILE A 465 -3.95 5.22 -22.48
CA ILE A 465 -4.14 6.30 -21.50
C ILE A 465 -4.66 5.71 -20.20
N VAL A 466 -4.05 6.08 -19.08
CA VAL A 466 -4.49 5.71 -17.74
C VAL A 466 -4.82 6.95 -16.94
N VAL A 467 -6.04 6.98 -16.42
CA VAL A 467 -6.50 8.04 -15.52
C VAL A 467 -6.97 7.37 -14.23
N THR A 468 -6.43 7.78 -13.10
CA THR A 468 -6.78 7.20 -11.81
C THR A 468 -7.09 8.25 -10.75
N VAL A 469 -8.01 7.88 -9.88
CA VAL A 469 -8.18 8.50 -8.56
C VAL A 469 -7.70 7.50 -7.54
N SER A 470 -6.74 7.84 -6.70
CA SER A 470 -6.26 6.98 -5.63
C SER A 470 -5.70 7.79 -4.46
N HIS A 471 -5.80 7.21 -3.28
CA HIS A 471 -5.13 7.67 -2.06
C HIS A 471 -3.86 6.86 -1.75
N ASP A 472 -3.61 5.78 -2.48
CA ASP A 472 -2.39 4.98 -2.33
C ASP A 472 -1.20 5.68 -2.99
N ARG A 473 -0.29 6.17 -2.15
CA ARG A 473 0.89 6.92 -2.56
C ARG A 473 1.85 6.07 -3.38
N TYR A 474 2.08 4.83 -2.96
CA TYR A 474 2.95 3.90 -3.65
C TYR A 474 2.44 3.57 -5.05
N PHE A 475 1.13 3.35 -5.19
CA PHE A 475 0.49 3.12 -6.48
C PHE A 475 0.65 4.34 -7.42
N LEU A 476 0.44 5.55 -6.89
CA LEU A 476 0.58 6.79 -7.66
C LEU A 476 2.03 7.04 -8.10
N ASP A 477 3.01 6.83 -7.22
CA ASP A 477 4.43 7.00 -7.55
C ASP A 477 4.89 6.01 -8.61
N ARG A 478 4.47 4.75 -8.53
CA ARG A 478 4.87 3.72 -9.49
C ARG A 478 4.22 3.91 -10.87
N THR A 479 2.94 4.25 -10.91
CA THR A 479 2.14 4.14 -12.13
C THR A 479 1.82 5.47 -12.82
N MET A 480 1.87 6.62 -12.12
CA MET A 480 1.50 7.92 -12.66
C MET A 480 2.73 8.79 -12.97
N LYS A 481 2.60 9.61 -14.02
CA LYS A 481 3.63 10.57 -14.46
C LYS A 481 3.21 12.02 -14.24
N ARG A 482 1.94 12.24 -13.95
CA ARG A 482 1.34 13.57 -13.76
C ARG A 482 0.23 13.50 -12.74
N ILE A 483 0.16 14.46 -11.84
CA ILE A 483 -0.86 14.56 -10.81
C ILE A 483 -1.62 15.86 -10.95
N PHE A 484 -2.95 15.79 -10.88
CA PHE A 484 -3.82 16.93 -10.69
C PHE A 484 -4.35 16.94 -9.26
N ALA A 485 -4.04 17.99 -8.53
CA ALA A 485 -4.56 18.19 -7.19
C ALA A 485 -5.78 19.10 -7.23
N PHE A 486 -6.87 18.67 -6.59
CA PHE A 486 -8.02 19.50 -6.32
C PHE A 486 -7.66 20.52 -5.24
N GLU A 487 -7.72 21.80 -5.59
CA GLU A 487 -7.55 22.94 -4.68
C GLU A 487 -8.90 23.46 -4.21
N GLU A 488 -8.86 24.46 -3.35
CA GLU A 488 -10.05 25.19 -2.91
C GLU A 488 -10.79 25.80 -4.14
N ASP A 489 -12.09 25.98 -4.03
CA ASP A 489 -12.96 26.54 -5.09
C ASP A 489 -13.07 25.71 -6.39
N GLY A 490 -12.76 24.41 -6.34
CA GLY A 490 -12.96 23.51 -7.48
C GLY A 490 -11.91 23.61 -8.58
N LYS A 491 -10.81 24.30 -8.35
CA LYS A 491 -9.68 24.39 -9.28
C LYS A 491 -8.79 23.16 -9.22
N LEU A 492 -8.31 22.74 -10.39
CA LEU A 492 -7.36 21.63 -10.50
C LEU A 492 -5.99 22.17 -10.91
N ARG A 493 -4.98 21.89 -10.10
CA ARG A 493 -3.60 22.28 -10.37
C ARG A 493 -2.76 21.08 -10.78
N GLN A 494 -2.00 21.24 -11.86
CA GLN A 494 -1.15 20.21 -12.42
C GLN A 494 0.24 20.20 -11.78
N TYR A 495 0.73 18.98 -11.48
CA TYR A 495 2.07 18.70 -11.02
C TYR A 495 2.68 17.61 -11.90
N GLU A 496 3.91 17.80 -12.35
CA GLU A 496 4.67 16.77 -13.07
C GLU A 496 5.37 15.86 -12.06
N GLY A 497 5.34 14.54 -12.31
CA GLY A 497 5.88 13.49 -11.47
C GLY A 497 4.82 12.69 -10.72
N GLY A 498 5.26 11.85 -9.78
CA GLY A 498 4.44 11.04 -8.91
C GLY A 498 3.91 11.77 -7.67
N TYR A 499 3.42 10.98 -6.71
CA TYR A 499 2.92 11.54 -5.43
C TYR A 499 4.04 12.17 -4.60
N THR A 500 5.22 11.57 -4.58
CA THR A 500 6.39 12.09 -3.86
C THR A 500 6.80 13.46 -4.38
N ASP A 501 6.87 13.65 -5.71
CA ASP A 501 7.18 14.94 -6.33
C ASP A 501 6.14 16.02 -5.99
N TYR A 502 4.85 15.64 -6.02
CA TYR A 502 3.76 16.52 -5.60
C TYR A 502 3.91 16.92 -4.13
N SER A 503 4.16 15.96 -3.24
CA SER A 503 4.27 16.20 -1.80
C SER A 503 5.42 17.15 -1.46
N LEU A 504 6.58 16.96 -2.08
CA LEU A 504 7.75 17.85 -1.92
C LEU A 504 7.46 19.28 -2.38
N LYS A 505 6.83 19.44 -3.55
CA LYS A 505 6.45 20.77 -4.05
C LYS A 505 5.43 21.46 -3.13
N LYS A 506 4.43 20.71 -2.65
CA LYS A 506 3.42 21.26 -1.72
C LYS A 506 4.01 21.65 -0.37
N LEU A 507 5.00 20.90 0.13
CA LEU A 507 5.72 21.27 1.34
C LEU A 507 6.51 22.57 1.15
N ALA A 508 7.28 22.69 0.06
CA ALA A 508 8.01 23.90 -0.26
C ALA A 508 7.10 25.12 -0.37
N GLU A 509 5.95 25.00 -1.06
CA GLU A 509 4.95 26.08 -1.16
C GLU A 509 4.33 26.45 0.19
N ARG A 510 4.11 25.48 1.08
CA ARG A 510 3.62 25.74 2.46
C ARG A 510 4.67 26.49 3.28
N GLU A 511 5.93 26.12 3.17
CA GLU A 511 7.05 26.80 3.85
C GLU A 511 7.23 28.23 3.34
N GLU A 512 7.14 28.46 2.03
CA GLU A 512 7.20 29.79 1.43
C GLU A 512 6.04 30.68 1.92
N LYS A 513 4.80 30.19 1.90
CA LYS A 513 3.63 30.91 2.41
C LYS A 513 3.77 31.24 3.91
N ALA A 514 4.21 30.27 4.71
CA ALA A 514 4.43 30.48 6.14
C ALA A 514 5.53 31.53 6.41
N ALA A 515 6.59 31.54 5.59
CA ALA A 515 7.65 32.54 5.66
C ALA A 515 7.16 33.94 5.25
N GLU A 516 6.31 34.03 4.22
CA GLU A 516 5.69 35.30 3.78
C GLU A 516 4.72 35.85 4.84
N GLU A 517 3.87 35.00 5.42
CA GLU A 517 2.94 35.40 6.51
C GLU A 517 3.71 35.85 7.76
N ALA A 518 4.79 35.16 8.12
CA ALA A 518 5.67 35.57 9.22
C ALA A 518 6.38 36.90 8.93
N ALA A 519 6.73 37.16 7.68
CA ALA A 519 7.33 38.42 7.24
C ALA A 519 6.30 39.57 7.24
N GLN A 520 5.05 39.31 6.87
CA GLN A 520 3.95 40.29 6.90
C GLN A 520 3.56 40.65 8.36
N THR A 521 3.48 39.65 9.25
CA THR A 521 3.19 39.87 10.67
C THR A 521 4.26 40.70 11.38
N ARG A 522 5.52 40.56 10.96
CA ARG A 522 6.63 41.39 11.43
C ARG A 522 6.57 42.84 10.91
N LYS A 523 5.97 43.07 9.76
CA LYS A 523 5.79 44.43 9.19
C LYS A 523 4.63 45.20 9.81
N THR A 524 3.59 44.52 10.27
CA THR A 524 2.40 45.11 10.90
C THR A 524 2.55 45.33 12.41
N GLY A 525 3.55 44.73 13.07
CA GLY A 525 3.83 44.85 14.49
C GLY A 525 4.68 46.05 14.93
N ASN A 526 5.13 46.90 13.99
CA ASN A 526 6.03 48.02 14.33
C ASN A 526 5.30 49.39 14.26
N GLY A 527 4.37 49.60 15.13
CA GLY A 527 3.64 50.87 15.27
C GLY A 527 3.15 51.09 16.70
N ASN A 528 4.06 51.32 17.65
CA ASN A 528 3.88 52.39 18.67
C ASN A 528 5.12 52.45 19.59
N GLY A 529 5.64 53.65 19.64
CA GLY A 529 6.88 54.00 20.22
C GLY A 529 6.96 53.94 21.76
N ALA A 530 8.20 53.88 22.16
CA ALA A 530 8.76 54.66 23.26
C ALA A 530 10.28 54.52 23.20
N LYS A 531 10.98 55.65 23.06
CA LYS A 531 12.42 55.74 23.29
C LYS A 531 12.71 55.49 24.78
N PRO A 532 13.75 54.77 25.12
CA PRO A 532 14.52 55.04 26.33
C PRO A 532 15.94 55.52 25.95
N ASP A 533 16.36 56.48 26.79
CA ASP A 533 17.68 57.08 26.82
C ASP A 533 18.83 56.09 27.13
N PRO A 534 20.07 56.41 26.74
CA PRO A 534 21.17 55.47 26.73
C PRO A 534 21.97 55.54 28.03
N GLN A 535 22.19 54.42 28.68
CA GLN A 535 23.40 54.17 29.45
C GLN A 535 23.56 52.70 29.87
N THR A 536 24.75 52.26 29.60
CA THR A 536 25.55 51.15 30.13
C THR A 536 25.78 49.99 29.17
N GLY A 537 27.05 49.93 28.79
CA GLY A 537 27.57 48.96 27.84
C GLY A 537 27.60 47.53 28.30
N GLN A 538 27.39 46.68 27.33
CA GLN A 538 28.02 45.36 27.29
C GLN A 538 28.16 44.91 25.84
N LYS A 539 29.28 44.28 25.57
CA LYS A 539 29.89 43.94 24.28
C LYS A 539 28.93 43.31 23.25
N GLY A 540 28.93 43.90 22.06
CA GLY A 540 28.17 43.45 20.92
C GLY A 540 28.58 42.06 20.43
N GLN A 541 27.58 41.19 20.27
CA GLN A 541 27.65 40.11 19.32
C GLN A 541 27.32 40.67 17.94
N ARG A 542 28.32 40.68 17.07
CA ARG A 542 28.17 41.02 15.65
C ARG A 542 27.27 39.95 15.00
N THR A 543 26.09 40.33 14.58
CA THR A 543 25.29 39.60 13.60
C THR A 543 26.07 39.60 12.27
N ARG A 544 26.58 38.42 11.90
CA ARG A 544 27.17 38.20 10.57
C ARG A 544 26.04 38.20 9.55
N GLY A 545 26.16 38.97 8.50
CA GLY A 545 25.35 38.89 7.28
C GLY A 545 25.52 37.50 6.60
N PRO A 546 24.75 37.21 5.54
CA PRO A 546 24.78 35.90 4.90
C PRO A 546 26.22 35.55 4.50
N GLN A 547 26.78 34.54 5.15
CA GLN A 547 28.10 34.01 4.80
C GLN A 547 27.94 33.24 3.49
N LYS A 548 28.74 33.56 2.48
CA LYS A 548 28.93 32.68 1.32
C LYS A 548 29.37 31.31 1.79
N LEU A 549 28.68 30.29 1.33
CA LEU A 549 29.07 28.92 1.54
C LEU A 549 30.50 28.70 1.04
N LYS A 550 31.34 28.10 1.86
CA LYS A 550 32.71 27.70 1.51
C LYS A 550 32.96 26.36 2.18
N PHE A 551 33.74 25.54 1.54
CA PHE A 551 34.24 24.33 2.17
C PHE A 551 34.94 24.64 3.49
N THR A 552 34.71 23.81 4.51
CA THR A 552 35.59 23.78 5.67
C THR A 552 36.93 23.17 5.26
N TYR A 553 37.99 23.47 5.99
CA TYR A 553 39.35 22.93 5.69
C TYR A 553 39.34 21.38 5.59
N GLN A 554 38.51 20.71 6.38
CA GLN A 554 38.42 19.26 6.39
C GLN A 554 37.63 18.73 5.18
N GLU A 555 36.55 19.41 4.78
CA GLU A 555 35.77 19.07 3.58
C GLU A 555 36.57 19.27 2.31
N GLN A 556 37.40 20.29 2.25
CA GLN A 556 38.27 20.56 1.09
C GLN A 556 39.36 19.47 0.96
N LYS A 557 39.93 19.05 2.07
CA LYS A 557 40.89 17.93 2.09
C LYS A 557 40.26 16.60 1.71
N ASP A 558 39.06 16.33 2.24
CA ASP A 558 38.30 15.14 1.90
C ASP A 558 37.94 15.12 0.41
N TYR A 559 37.52 16.26 -0.15
CA TYR A 559 37.19 16.41 -1.58
C TYR A 559 38.35 16.12 -2.51
N GLU A 560 39.58 16.51 -2.12
CA GLU A 560 40.81 16.27 -2.90
C GLU A 560 41.28 14.80 -2.86
N THR A 561 40.93 14.04 -1.81
CA THR A 561 41.45 12.68 -1.62
C THR A 561 40.42 11.56 -1.83
N ILE A 562 39.13 11.87 -1.80
CA ILE A 562 38.05 10.87 -1.72
C ILE A 562 37.95 10.01 -3.00
N GLU A 563 38.21 10.58 -4.18
CA GLU A 563 38.21 9.82 -5.43
C GLU A 563 39.35 8.78 -5.47
N ALA A 564 40.52 9.16 -4.93
CA ALA A 564 41.66 8.24 -4.84
C ALA A 564 41.40 7.11 -3.81
N ASP A 565 40.72 7.45 -2.70
CA ASP A 565 40.33 6.49 -1.68
C ASP A 565 39.30 5.48 -2.21
N ILE A 566 38.29 5.95 -2.97
CA ILE A 566 37.27 5.10 -3.62
C ILE A 566 37.94 4.15 -4.61
N ALA A 567 38.79 4.66 -5.50
CA ALA A 567 39.51 3.84 -6.47
C ALA A 567 40.41 2.76 -5.81
N ALA A 568 41.05 3.10 -4.69
CA ALA A 568 41.86 2.13 -3.93
C ALA A 568 41.01 1.02 -3.27
N LEU A 569 39.82 1.37 -2.78
CA LEU A 569 38.89 0.39 -2.21
C LEU A 569 38.28 -0.53 -3.28
N GLU A 570 37.95 0.00 -4.46
CA GLU A 570 37.48 -0.79 -5.61
C GLU A 570 38.57 -1.76 -6.10
N GLU A 571 39.80 -1.31 -6.19
CA GLU A 571 40.93 -2.18 -6.55
C GLU A 571 41.16 -3.28 -5.50
N LYS A 572 40.96 -2.96 -4.21
CA LYS A 572 41.07 -3.95 -3.14
C LYS A 572 39.97 -5.01 -3.21
N ILE A 573 38.73 -4.61 -3.49
CA ILE A 573 37.61 -5.53 -3.69
C ILE A 573 37.88 -6.45 -4.87
N GLY A 574 38.36 -5.90 -6.00
CA GLY A 574 38.74 -6.72 -7.17
C GLY A 574 39.81 -7.77 -6.86
N LYS A 575 40.82 -7.44 -6.05
CA LYS A 575 41.85 -8.39 -5.61
C LYS A 575 41.28 -9.48 -4.69
N LEU A 576 40.37 -9.10 -3.77
CA LEU A 576 39.70 -10.06 -2.90
C LEU A 576 38.83 -11.03 -3.70
N ASP A 577 38.16 -10.57 -4.77
CA ASP A 577 37.37 -11.43 -5.66
C ASP A 577 38.25 -12.41 -6.45
N GLU A 578 39.43 -11.99 -6.92
CA GLU A 578 40.41 -12.88 -7.57
C GLU A 578 40.95 -13.91 -6.58
N GLU A 579 41.24 -13.51 -5.35
CA GLU A 579 41.71 -14.42 -4.30
C GLU A 579 40.62 -15.41 -3.88
N MET A 580 39.36 -14.98 -3.74
CA MET A 580 38.23 -15.87 -3.46
C MET A 580 38.04 -16.91 -4.57
N ALA A 581 38.17 -16.50 -5.84
CA ALA A 581 38.08 -17.40 -6.98
C ALA A 581 39.23 -18.46 -6.98
N ALA A 582 40.42 -18.07 -6.55
CA ALA A 582 41.58 -18.97 -6.48
C ALA A 582 41.51 -19.97 -5.32
N VAL A 583 40.80 -19.65 -4.24
CA VAL A 583 40.74 -20.43 -2.98
C VAL A 583 39.39 -21.15 -2.82
N SER A 584 38.66 -21.40 -3.89
CA SER A 584 37.30 -21.96 -3.90
C SER A 584 37.11 -23.31 -3.19
N THR A 585 38.18 -24.01 -2.83
CA THR A 585 38.17 -25.33 -2.14
C THR A 585 38.47 -25.27 -0.63
N ASP A 586 38.93 -24.13 -0.11
CA ASP A 586 39.26 -23.96 1.31
C ASP A 586 38.23 -23.09 2.02
N PHE A 587 37.23 -23.74 2.66
CA PHE A 587 36.09 -23.09 3.28
C PHE A 587 36.45 -22.09 4.41
N VAL A 588 37.56 -22.34 5.13
CA VAL A 588 37.98 -21.46 6.24
C VAL A 588 38.55 -20.14 5.70
N LYS A 589 39.40 -20.22 4.66
CA LYS A 589 39.96 -19.04 4.00
C LYS A 589 38.89 -18.27 3.21
N LEU A 590 37.97 -18.98 2.54
CA LEU A 590 36.88 -18.36 1.84
C LEU A 590 36.02 -17.51 2.77
N ASN A 591 35.70 -18.02 3.96
CA ASN A 591 34.90 -17.28 4.95
C ASN A 591 35.65 -16.04 5.49
N GLN A 592 36.97 -16.11 5.67
CA GLN A 592 37.76 -14.94 6.08
C GLN A 592 37.81 -13.87 5.00
N LEU A 593 38.00 -14.25 3.74
CA LEU A 593 38.00 -13.33 2.61
C LEU A 593 36.61 -12.69 2.37
N THR A 594 35.55 -13.45 2.63
CA THR A 594 34.17 -12.91 2.55
C THR A 594 33.93 -11.82 3.58
N VAL A 595 34.34 -12.04 4.83
CA VAL A 595 34.22 -11.03 5.89
C VAL A 595 35.05 -9.77 5.56
N GLU A 596 36.29 -9.97 5.08
CA GLU A 596 37.15 -8.84 4.68
C GLU A 596 36.59 -8.06 3.49
N LYS A 597 35.92 -8.76 2.56
CA LYS A 597 35.22 -8.14 1.43
C LYS A 597 34.03 -7.31 1.90
N GLU A 598 33.16 -7.87 2.77
CA GLU A 598 32.00 -7.15 3.34
C GLU A 598 32.40 -5.89 4.12
N GLU A 599 33.51 -5.97 4.91
CA GLU A 599 34.04 -4.79 5.60
C GLU A 599 34.56 -3.72 4.61
N THR A 600 35.18 -4.15 3.52
CA THR A 600 35.72 -3.24 2.50
C THR A 600 34.62 -2.62 1.66
N GLU A 601 33.56 -3.36 1.32
CA GLU A 601 32.37 -2.86 0.63
C GLU A 601 31.63 -1.83 1.49
N LYS A 602 31.50 -2.04 2.78
CA LYS A 602 30.89 -1.09 3.71
C LYS A 602 31.68 0.23 3.79
N LEU A 603 33.01 0.14 3.84
CA LEU A 603 33.87 1.33 3.80
C LEU A 603 33.76 2.08 2.47
N LEU A 604 33.59 1.36 1.36
CA LEU A 604 33.37 1.95 0.05
C LEU A 604 32.03 2.72 0.01
N GLU A 605 30.97 2.14 0.55
CA GLU A 605 29.65 2.79 0.64
C GLU A 605 29.69 4.06 1.47
N GLU A 606 30.33 4.05 2.65
CA GLU A 606 30.52 5.24 3.48
C GLU A 606 31.31 6.35 2.76
N LYS A 607 32.30 5.97 1.96
CA LYS A 607 33.09 6.93 1.18
C LYS A 607 32.31 7.49 -0.02
N MET A 608 31.51 6.68 -0.68
CA MET A 608 30.64 7.13 -1.79
C MET A 608 29.55 8.10 -1.30
N ASP A 609 28.93 7.84 -0.16
CA ASP A 609 27.98 8.76 0.47
C ASP A 609 28.64 10.10 0.82
N ARG A 610 29.86 10.04 1.35
CA ARG A 610 30.63 11.25 1.65
C ARG A 610 31.00 12.02 0.39
N TRP A 611 31.35 11.33 -0.68
CA TRP A 611 31.66 11.93 -1.99
C TRP A 611 30.44 12.64 -2.59
N MET A 612 29.26 12.01 -2.59
CA MET A 612 28.00 12.61 -3.05
C MET A 612 27.68 13.90 -2.28
N TYR A 613 27.82 13.88 -0.96
CA TYR A 613 27.62 15.08 -0.13
C TYR A 613 28.57 16.21 -0.52
N LEU A 614 29.84 15.91 -0.75
CA LEU A 614 30.86 16.90 -1.11
C LEU A 614 30.65 17.46 -2.52
N GLU A 615 30.21 16.65 -3.48
CA GLU A 615 29.83 17.07 -4.83
C GLU A 615 28.61 18.02 -4.80
N GLU A 616 27.58 17.67 -4.03
CA GLU A 616 26.42 18.54 -3.86
C GLU A 616 26.80 19.89 -3.22
N LEU A 617 27.68 19.85 -2.23
CA LEU A 617 28.21 21.07 -1.60
C LEU A 617 29.04 21.91 -2.58
N ALA A 618 29.87 21.27 -3.42
CA ALA A 618 30.65 21.93 -4.47
C ALA A 618 29.73 22.59 -5.50
N ALA A 619 28.67 21.90 -5.93
CA ALA A 619 27.68 22.46 -6.86
C ALA A 619 26.98 23.69 -6.27
N ARG A 620 26.56 23.64 -5.02
CA ARG A 620 25.95 24.78 -4.30
C ARG A 620 26.91 25.97 -4.10
N ILE A 621 28.21 25.70 -3.94
CA ILE A 621 29.25 26.76 -3.87
C ILE A 621 29.49 27.40 -5.24
N ALA A 622 29.39 26.59 -6.32
CA ALA A 622 29.57 27.09 -7.70
C ALA A 622 28.39 27.94 -8.20
N GLU A 623 27.19 27.72 -7.65
CA GLU A 623 25.97 28.48 -7.98
C GLU A 623 25.86 29.83 -7.23
N GLN A 624 26.73 30.15 -6.26
CA GLN A 624 26.79 31.40 -5.48
C GLN A 624 27.87 32.36 -5.99
#